data_a67269f3c34e7ed77ac09e7506a15230
#
_entry.id   a67269f3c34e7ed77ac09e7506a15230
#
_cell.length_a   1.000
_cell.length_b   1.000
_cell.length_c   1.000
_cell.angle_alpha   90.00
_cell.angle_beta   90.00
_cell.angle_gamma   90.00
#
_symmetry.space_group_name_H-M   'P 1'
#
loop_
_entity.id
_entity.type
_entity.pdbx_description
1 polymer ?
#
loop_
_entity_poly.entity_id
_entity_poly.type
_entity_poly.pdbx_seq_one_letter_code
_entity_poly.pdbx_strand_id
1 'polypeptide(L)'
;MQKWQLILAIALTGHLLSVPQTANAQGLPGGFVYLREIDPGIIQDVRYAGANNFVGRPLAGYGAAECVVKREVAQLLKSVQEELSLQGLSLKMFDCYRPARAVADMVAWSKDGRETPAQHRYNPAFSKEDLFRLGYIAERSGHSTGAAVDLTLVDLKADNSAAFDPAKPYADCTANVNLRAPEGSVDMGTGYDCSDVKAHTAAKQISSNQRRWRDKLVLLMARRGFVNYSKEWWHFSLPGIGGQAYDFPITRRN
;
A
#
# COMPACT_ATOMS: atom_id res chain seq x y z
N MET A 1 -31.37 4.46 -82.49
CA MET A 1 -32.07 4.08 -81.25
C MET A 1 -31.09 3.39 -80.35
N GLN A 2 -30.55 4.12 -79.37
CA GLN A 2 -29.45 3.66 -78.50
C GLN A 2 -30.06 3.43 -77.14
N LYS A 3 -30.08 2.16 -76.66
CA LYS A 3 -30.57 1.78 -75.35
C LYS A 3 -29.48 1.98 -74.31
N TRP A 4 -29.72 2.84 -73.34
CA TRP A 4 -28.84 3.02 -72.16
C TRP A 4 -29.29 2.01 -71.09
N GLN A 5 -28.40 1.14 -70.66
CA GLN A 5 -28.57 0.30 -69.48
C GLN A 5 -28.05 1.00 -68.27
N LEU A 6 -28.89 1.25 -67.26
CA LEU A 6 -28.50 1.72 -65.92
C LEU A 6 -27.99 0.50 -65.14
N ILE A 7 -26.73 0.59 -64.68
CA ILE A 7 -26.14 -0.35 -63.74
C ILE A 7 -26.33 0.24 -62.33
N LEU A 8 -27.14 -0.41 -61.52
CA LEU A 8 -27.35 -0.07 -60.11
C LEU A 8 -26.23 -0.71 -59.28
N ALA A 9 -25.33 0.11 -58.74
CA ALA A 9 -24.31 -0.35 -57.80
C ALA A 9 -24.89 -0.37 -56.38
N ILE A 10 -25.03 -1.55 -55.80
CA ILE A 10 -25.43 -1.74 -54.40
C ILE A 10 -24.18 -1.66 -53.55
N ALA A 11 -24.04 -0.57 -52.78
CA ALA A 11 -22.98 -0.44 -51.78
C ALA A 11 -23.35 -1.22 -50.50
N LEU A 12 -22.69 -2.34 -50.25
CA LEU A 12 -22.77 -3.05 -48.97
C LEU A 12 -21.93 -2.28 -47.93
N THR A 13 -22.60 -1.56 -47.03
CA THR A 13 -21.96 -1.00 -45.82
C THR A 13 -21.81 -2.12 -44.80
N GLY A 14 -20.61 -2.68 -44.72
CA GLY A 14 -20.25 -3.62 -43.69
C GLY A 14 -20.13 -2.89 -42.33
N HIS A 15 -21.08 -3.12 -41.43
CA HIS A 15 -20.96 -2.71 -40.01
C HIS A 15 -19.96 -3.65 -39.34
N LEU A 16 -18.76 -3.15 -39.10
CA LEU A 16 -17.80 -3.80 -38.20
C LEU A 16 -18.33 -3.71 -36.77
N LEU A 17 -18.93 -4.80 -36.30
CA LEU A 17 -19.24 -4.98 -34.88
C LEU A 17 -17.91 -5.03 -34.11
N SER A 18 -17.59 -3.96 -33.39
CA SER A 18 -16.50 -3.96 -32.43
C SER A 18 -16.86 -4.95 -31.30
N VAL A 19 -16.23 -6.12 -31.32
CA VAL A 19 -16.27 -7.05 -30.18
C VAL A 19 -15.58 -6.35 -29.00
N PRO A 20 -16.25 -6.21 -27.85
CA PRO A 20 -15.56 -5.65 -26.67
C PRO A 20 -14.42 -6.59 -26.33
N GLN A 21 -13.19 -6.06 -26.33
CA GLN A 21 -12.00 -6.75 -25.87
C GLN A 21 -12.20 -7.02 -24.38
N THR A 22 -12.60 -8.24 -24.03
CA THR A 22 -12.59 -8.69 -22.63
C THR A 22 -11.16 -8.52 -22.12
N ALA A 23 -11.00 -7.67 -21.12
CA ALA A 23 -9.73 -7.55 -20.43
C ALA A 23 -9.35 -8.96 -19.94
N ASN A 24 -8.34 -9.55 -20.56
CA ASN A 24 -7.78 -10.81 -20.10
C ASN A 24 -7.39 -10.63 -18.63
N ALA A 25 -7.96 -11.44 -17.75
CA ALA A 25 -7.48 -11.61 -16.38
C ALA A 25 -6.06 -12.19 -16.49
N GLN A 26 -5.06 -11.32 -16.71
CA GLN A 26 -3.67 -11.72 -16.70
C GLN A 26 -3.38 -12.11 -15.24
N GLY A 27 -3.04 -13.38 -15.04
CA GLY A 27 -2.54 -13.87 -13.74
C GLY A 27 -1.35 -13.05 -13.28
N LEU A 28 -1.08 -13.04 -11.98
CA LEU A 28 0.09 -12.34 -11.43
C LEU A 28 1.37 -12.83 -12.12
N PRO A 29 2.38 -11.96 -12.30
CA PRO A 29 3.70 -12.38 -12.77
C PRO A 29 4.28 -13.50 -11.90
N GLY A 30 5.10 -14.37 -12.50
CA GLY A 30 5.69 -15.50 -11.80
C GLY A 30 6.39 -15.10 -10.49
N GLY A 31 6.14 -15.86 -9.44
CA GLY A 31 6.66 -15.61 -8.10
C GLY A 31 5.81 -14.66 -7.24
N PHE A 32 4.80 -13.99 -7.78
CA PHE A 32 3.85 -13.20 -6.98
C PHE A 32 2.60 -14.00 -6.60
N VAL A 33 2.04 -13.66 -5.44
CA VAL A 33 0.80 -14.24 -4.92
C VAL A 33 -0.04 -13.17 -4.24
N TYR A 34 -1.36 -13.37 -4.19
CA TYR A 34 -2.20 -12.63 -3.26
C TYR A 34 -1.98 -13.17 -1.84
N LEU A 35 -1.69 -12.28 -0.88
CA LEU A 35 -1.40 -12.70 0.49
C LEU A 35 -2.57 -13.47 1.11
N ARG A 36 -3.81 -13.09 0.82
CA ARG A 36 -5.02 -13.78 1.32
C ARG A 36 -5.15 -15.23 0.86
N GLU A 37 -4.46 -15.63 -0.22
CA GLU A 37 -4.42 -17.02 -0.67
C GLU A 37 -3.49 -17.89 0.19
N ILE A 38 -2.50 -17.24 0.82
CA ILE A 38 -1.52 -17.91 1.67
C ILE A 38 -1.99 -17.91 3.12
N ASP A 39 -2.52 -16.76 3.58
CA ASP A 39 -3.13 -16.63 4.90
C ASP A 39 -4.26 -15.59 4.88
N PRO A 40 -5.54 -16.02 4.86
CA PRO A 40 -6.69 -15.12 4.91
C PRO A 40 -6.89 -14.44 6.28
N GLY A 41 -6.20 -14.90 7.33
CA GLY A 41 -6.26 -14.32 8.68
C GLY A 41 -5.47 -13.02 8.84
N ILE A 42 -4.54 -12.73 7.90
CA ILE A 42 -3.80 -11.47 7.91
C ILE A 42 -4.72 -10.35 7.42
N ILE A 43 -4.92 -9.34 8.28
CA ILE A 43 -5.79 -8.19 7.98
C ILE A 43 -5.13 -7.32 6.90
N GLN A 44 -5.94 -6.80 5.98
CA GLN A 44 -5.47 -5.93 4.90
C GLN A 44 -6.22 -4.60 4.92
N ASP A 45 -5.46 -3.50 4.99
CA ASP A 45 -5.93 -2.10 4.91
C ASP A 45 -5.02 -1.37 3.92
N VAL A 46 -5.08 -1.80 2.64
CA VAL A 46 -4.16 -1.34 1.59
C VAL A 46 -4.45 0.14 1.29
N ARG A 47 -3.67 1.02 1.91
CA ARG A 47 -3.92 2.46 2.01
C ARG A 47 -3.90 3.17 0.67
N TYR A 48 -3.03 2.75 -0.24
CA TYR A 48 -2.90 3.39 -1.54
C TYR A 48 -3.98 3.00 -2.55
N ALA A 49 -4.82 2.03 -2.21
CA ALA A 49 -6.04 1.73 -2.97
C ALA A 49 -7.23 2.66 -2.61
N GLY A 50 -7.09 3.51 -1.59
CA GLY A 50 -8.11 4.44 -1.11
C GLY A 50 -7.60 5.86 -0.91
N ALA A 51 -8.37 6.68 -0.20
CA ALA A 51 -8.04 8.08 0.09
C ALA A 51 -7.30 8.28 1.43
N ASN A 52 -7.17 7.23 2.26
CA ASN A 52 -6.50 7.33 3.56
C ASN A 52 -4.98 7.16 3.45
N ASN A 53 -4.33 8.02 2.67
CA ASN A 53 -2.89 8.10 2.47
C ASN A 53 -2.45 9.57 2.33
N PHE A 54 -1.17 9.83 2.25
CA PHE A 54 -0.63 11.20 2.21
C PHE A 54 -0.96 11.97 0.91
N VAL A 55 -1.29 11.27 -0.17
CA VAL A 55 -1.73 11.87 -1.43
C VAL A 55 -3.21 12.28 -1.38
N GLY A 56 -4.02 11.60 -0.55
CA GLY A 56 -5.45 11.86 -0.35
C GLY A 56 -6.36 11.25 -1.42
N ARG A 57 -5.84 10.34 -2.26
CA ARG A 57 -6.58 9.62 -3.30
C ARG A 57 -5.94 8.26 -3.61
N PRO A 58 -6.63 7.36 -4.31
CA PRO A 58 -5.98 6.15 -4.83
C PRO A 58 -4.81 6.49 -5.74
N LEU A 59 -3.73 5.69 -5.65
CA LEU A 59 -2.57 5.80 -6.52
C LEU A 59 -2.73 5.00 -7.82
N ALA A 60 -2.01 5.42 -8.85
CA ALA A 60 -1.98 4.74 -10.14
C ALA A 60 -1.57 3.27 -10.00
N GLY A 61 -2.36 2.36 -10.57
CA GLY A 61 -2.10 0.92 -10.53
C GLY A 61 -2.72 0.16 -9.36
N TYR A 62 -3.31 0.84 -8.35
CA TYR A 62 -4.10 0.21 -7.29
C TYR A 62 -5.58 0.10 -7.72
N GLY A 63 -5.90 -0.89 -8.55
CA GLY A 63 -7.28 -1.16 -8.96
C GLY A 63 -8.10 -1.94 -7.93
N ALA A 64 -7.45 -2.49 -6.89
CA ALA A 64 -8.08 -3.16 -5.76
C ALA A 64 -7.26 -3.02 -4.48
N ALA A 65 -7.92 -3.12 -3.32
CA ALA A 65 -7.28 -3.16 -2.00
C ALA A 65 -6.80 -4.58 -1.69
N GLU A 66 -5.83 -5.07 -2.47
CA GLU A 66 -5.25 -6.41 -2.35
C GLU A 66 -3.76 -6.31 -2.05
N CYS A 67 -3.30 -7.05 -1.05
CA CYS A 67 -1.88 -7.23 -0.77
C CYS A 67 -1.32 -8.31 -1.70
N VAL A 68 -0.45 -7.93 -2.60
CA VAL A 68 0.30 -8.81 -3.50
C VAL A 68 1.77 -8.75 -3.10
N VAL A 69 2.44 -9.89 -2.98
CA VAL A 69 3.85 -9.99 -2.56
C VAL A 69 4.54 -11.15 -3.28
N LYS A 70 5.87 -11.24 -3.17
CA LYS A 70 6.58 -12.46 -3.53
C LYS A 70 6.12 -13.62 -2.63
N ARG A 71 6.04 -14.83 -3.20
CA ARG A 71 5.57 -16.04 -2.48
C ARG A 71 6.37 -16.29 -1.19
N GLU A 72 7.67 -16.10 -1.24
CA GLU A 72 8.57 -16.25 -0.10
C GLU A 72 8.22 -15.28 1.03
N VAL A 73 7.92 -14.01 0.69
CA VAL A 73 7.45 -13.00 1.64
C VAL A 73 6.13 -13.44 2.28
N ALA A 74 5.17 -13.90 1.47
CA ALA A 74 3.87 -14.36 1.96
C ALA A 74 3.99 -15.54 2.96
N GLN A 75 4.86 -16.51 2.67
CA GLN A 75 5.10 -17.65 3.54
C GLN A 75 5.72 -17.26 4.89
N LEU A 76 6.66 -16.31 4.86
CA LEU A 76 7.29 -15.82 6.09
C LEU A 76 6.30 -14.97 6.90
N LEU A 77 5.48 -14.13 6.26
CA LEU A 77 4.40 -13.38 6.94
C LEU A 77 3.38 -14.32 7.59
N LYS A 78 3.01 -15.43 6.92
CA LYS A 78 2.17 -16.47 7.51
C LYS A 78 2.80 -17.03 8.79
N SER A 79 4.10 -17.32 8.79
CA SER A 79 4.77 -17.83 9.99
C SER A 79 4.82 -16.81 11.15
N VAL A 80 4.86 -15.50 10.85
CA VAL A 80 4.70 -14.43 11.86
C VAL A 80 3.27 -14.40 12.38
N GLN A 81 2.28 -14.52 11.48
CA GLN A 81 0.86 -14.54 11.83
C GLN A 81 0.51 -15.71 12.75
N GLU A 82 1.02 -16.90 12.47
CA GLU A 82 0.84 -18.09 13.32
C GLU A 82 1.33 -17.86 14.75
N GLU A 83 2.53 -17.24 14.93
CA GLU A 83 3.05 -16.90 16.26
C GLU A 83 2.23 -15.82 16.97
N LEU A 84 1.71 -14.83 16.23
CA LEU A 84 0.86 -13.76 16.78
C LEU A 84 -0.51 -14.26 17.19
N SER A 85 -1.11 -15.15 16.41
CA SER A 85 -2.45 -15.70 16.67
C SER A 85 -2.54 -16.41 18.02
N LEU A 86 -1.50 -17.08 18.46
CA LEU A 86 -1.40 -17.70 19.79
C LEU A 86 -1.45 -16.67 20.93
N GLN A 87 -1.21 -15.39 20.62
CA GLN A 87 -1.22 -14.29 21.59
C GLN A 87 -2.48 -13.42 21.47
N GLY A 88 -3.44 -13.80 20.62
CA GLY A 88 -4.63 -12.98 20.32
C GLY A 88 -4.31 -11.73 19.52
N LEU A 89 -3.21 -11.74 18.76
CA LEU A 89 -2.76 -10.66 17.89
C LEU A 89 -2.84 -11.07 16.42
N SER A 90 -2.84 -10.08 15.53
CA SER A 90 -2.76 -10.28 14.08
C SER A 90 -1.83 -9.26 13.44
N LEU A 91 -1.27 -9.61 12.28
CA LEU A 91 -0.71 -8.63 11.35
C LEU A 91 -1.84 -7.87 10.67
N LYS A 92 -1.56 -6.58 10.35
CA LYS A 92 -2.34 -5.76 9.42
C LYS A 92 -1.40 -5.13 8.41
N MET A 93 -1.66 -5.38 7.12
CA MET A 93 -0.88 -4.84 6.00
C MET A 93 -1.42 -3.49 5.58
N PHE A 94 -0.54 -2.49 5.45
CA PHE A 94 -0.86 -1.16 4.91
C PHE A 94 -0.43 -1.00 3.46
N ASP A 95 0.73 -1.58 3.08
CA ASP A 95 1.19 -1.67 1.71
C ASP A 95 2.02 -2.94 1.48
N CYS A 96 2.02 -3.41 0.24
CA CYS A 96 2.68 -4.62 -0.20
C CYS A 96 3.46 -4.35 -1.50
N TYR A 97 3.25 -5.11 -2.57
CA TYR A 97 3.75 -4.70 -3.87
C TYR A 97 3.13 -3.36 -4.27
N ARG A 98 3.97 -2.41 -4.69
CA ARG A 98 3.59 -1.08 -5.18
C ARG A 98 4.01 -0.98 -6.65
N PRO A 99 3.07 -0.87 -7.61
CA PRO A 99 3.42 -0.69 -9.02
C PRO A 99 4.38 0.49 -9.23
N ALA A 100 5.33 0.36 -10.15
CA ALA A 100 6.28 1.45 -10.43
C ALA A 100 5.56 2.76 -10.85
N ARG A 101 4.41 2.65 -11.54
CA ARG A 101 3.55 3.80 -11.85
C ARG A 101 2.99 4.50 -10.61
N ALA A 102 2.76 3.79 -9.49
CA ALA A 102 2.34 4.40 -8.24
C ALA A 102 3.48 5.22 -7.61
N VAL A 103 4.72 4.74 -7.71
CA VAL A 103 5.90 5.51 -7.29
C VAL A 103 6.04 6.77 -8.14
N ALA A 104 5.88 6.67 -9.46
CA ALA A 104 5.88 7.84 -10.36
C ALA A 104 4.76 8.83 -10.03
N ASP A 105 3.59 8.34 -9.62
CA ASP A 105 2.46 9.17 -9.17
C ASP A 105 2.77 9.92 -7.87
N MET A 106 3.46 9.29 -6.90
CA MET A 106 3.98 9.96 -5.69
C MET A 106 5.00 11.06 -6.04
N VAL A 107 5.91 10.78 -6.98
CA VAL A 107 6.88 11.77 -7.48
C VAL A 107 6.17 12.96 -8.14
N ALA A 108 5.15 12.72 -8.97
CA ALA A 108 4.36 13.77 -9.59
C ALA A 108 3.61 14.61 -8.54
N TRP A 109 2.99 13.95 -7.54
CA TRP A 109 2.32 14.61 -6.42
C TRP A 109 3.28 15.51 -5.62
N SER A 110 4.51 15.08 -5.38
CA SER A 110 5.47 15.89 -4.63
C SER A 110 5.86 17.19 -5.32
N LYS A 111 5.70 17.26 -6.64
CA LYS A 111 6.06 18.40 -7.50
C LYS A 111 4.85 19.24 -7.93
N ASP A 112 3.64 18.90 -7.50
CA ASP A 112 2.41 19.54 -8.01
C ASP A 112 2.11 20.92 -7.38
N GLY A 113 2.87 21.35 -6.38
CA GLY A 113 2.74 22.64 -5.69
C GLY A 113 1.44 22.80 -4.87
N ARG A 114 0.60 21.76 -4.76
CA ARG A 114 -0.68 21.82 -4.06
C ARG A 114 -0.54 21.35 -2.62
N GLU A 115 -1.19 22.04 -1.70
CA GLU A 115 -1.37 21.59 -0.32
C GLU A 115 -2.74 20.95 -0.15
N THR A 116 -2.80 19.89 0.63
CA THR A 116 -4.05 19.17 0.91
C THR A 116 -4.15 18.80 2.38
N PRO A 117 -5.38 18.66 2.94
CA PRO A 117 -5.53 18.18 4.32
C PRO A 117 -4.86 16.81 4.56
N ALA A 118 -4.83 15.94 3.55
CA ALA A 118 -4.14 14.66 3.62
C ALA A 118 -2.63 14.87 3.79
N GLN A 119 -2.01 15.75 2.98
CA GLN A 119 -0.59 16.07 3.12
C GLN A 119 -0.24 16.53 4.53
N HIS A 120 -0.97 17.51 5.09
CA HIS A 120 -0.70 18.03 6.44
C HIS A 120 -0.89 16.95 7.52
N ARG A 121 -1.85 16.04 7.33
CA ARG A 121 -2.10 14.95 8.27
C ARG A 121 -0.94 13.95 8.34
N TYR A 122 -0.27 13.66 7.23
CA TYR A 122 0.82 12.71 7.14
C TYR A 122 2.21 13.33 7.21
N ASN A 123 2.36 14.60 6.81
CA ASN A 123 3.64 15.28 6.74
C ASN A 123 3.61 16.58 7.56
N PRO A 124 3.49 16.49 8.91
CA PRO A 124 3.34 17.69 9.74
C PRO A 124 4.62 18.52 9.85
N ALA A 125 5.79 17.90 9.65
CA ALA A 125 7.09 18.51 9.91
C ALA A 125 7.86 18.90 8.64
N PHE A 126 7.49 18.38 7.46
CA PHE A 126 8.30 18.50 6.26
C PHE A 126 7.49 18.94 5.04
N SER A 127 8.11 19.75 4.17
CA SER A 127 7.59 20.06 2.84
C SER A 127 7.63 18.84 1.92
N LYS A 128 6.87 18.86 0.83
CA LYS A 128 6.91 17.78 -0.17
C LYS A 128 8.31 17.55 -0.76
N GLU A 129 9.07 18.64 -0.99
CA GLU A 129 10.45 18.56 -1.50
C GLU A 129 11.39 17.88 -0.50
N ASP A 130 11.21 18.15 0.80
CA ASP A 130 12.02 17.55 1.85
C ASP A 130 11.86 16.04 1.95
N LEU A 131 10.68 15.50 1.59
CA LEU A 131 10.39 14.07 1.73
C LEU A 131 11.37 13.19 0.94
N PHE A 132 11.80 13.63 -0.27
CA PHE A 132 12.82 12.93 -1.04
C PHE A 132 14.21 13.09 -0.43
N ARG A 133 14.60 14.31 -0.11
CA ARG A 133 15.92 14.61 0.48
C ARG A 133 16.13 13.88 1.81
N LEU A 134 15.06 13.73 2.60
CA LEU A 134 15.09 13.06 3.89
C LEU A 134 14.86 11.55 3.80
N GLY A 135 14.49 11.02 2.62
CA GLY A 135 14.33 9.59 2.37
C GLY A 135 13.01 8.99 2.85
N TYR A 136 11.94 9.81 3.04
CA TYR A 136 10.58 9.33 3.29
C TYR A 136 9.87 8.90 2.00
N ILE A 137 10.24 9.47 0.85
CA ILE A 137 9.80 9.04 -0.47
C ILE A 137 11.04 8.84 -1.33
N ALA A 138 11.05 7.82 -2.19
CA ALA A 138 12.14 7.52 -3.10
C ALA A 138 11.63 7.33 -4.53
N GLU A 139 12.43 7.69 -5.54
CA GLU A 139 12.13 7.45 -6.96
C GLU A 139 12.16 5.95 -7.34
N ARG A 140 12.81 5.14 -6.51
CA ARG A 140 12.83 3.68 -6.61
C ARG A 140 12.43 3.08 -5.27
N SER A 141 11.41 2.23 -5.29
CA SER A 141 10.86 1.63 -4.07
C SER A 141 11.14 0.13 -4.02
N GLY A 142 11.55 -0.37 -2.85
CA GLY A 142 11.62 -1.80 -2.56
C GLY A 142 10.28 -2.51 -2.73
N HIS A 143 9.17 -1.81 -2.48
CA HIS A 143 7.82 -2.34 -2.69
C HIS A 143 7.57 -2.73 -4.16
N SER A 144 8.15 -2.01 -5.13
CA SER A 144 7.98 -2.35 -6.55
C SER A 144 8.62 -3.68 -6.95
N THR A 145 9.45 -4.27 -6.09
CA THR A 145 10.01 -5.61 -6.29
C THR A 145 9.13 -6.74 -5.72
N GLY A 146 8.15 -6.39 -4.86
CA GLY A 146 7.32 -7.32 -4.10
C GLY A 146 8.04 -7.94 -2.88
N ALA A 147 9.22 -7.40 -2.50
CA ALA A 147 10.02 -7.87 -1.38
C ALA A 147 9.95 -6.96 -0.14
N ALA A 148 9.26 -5.82 -0.22
CA ALA A 148 9.01 -4.93 0.91
C ALA A 148 7.53 -4.88 1.26
N VAL A 149 7.26 -4.65 2.54
CA VAL A 149 5.91 -4.57 3.13
C VAL A 149 5.85 -3.50 4.21
N ASP A 150 4.70 -2.83 4.30
CA ASP A 150 4.36 -1.92 5.39
C ASP A 150 3.24 -2.57 6.23
N LEU A 151 3.46 -2.69 7.53
CA LEU A 151 2.54 -3.43 8.38
C LEU A 151 2.58 -3.00 9.85
N THR A 152 1.58 -3.45 10.60
CA THR A 152 1.43 -3.22 12.03
C THR A 152 0.86 -4.45 12.74
N LEU A 153 0.64 -4.32 14.05
CA LEU A 153 -0.02 -5.30 14.91
C LEU A 153 -1.45 -4.86 15.26
N VAL A 154 -2.35 -5.82 15.34
CA VAL A 154 -3.74 -5.63 15.82
C VAL A 154 -3.96 -6.50 17.04
N ASP A 155 -4.49 -5.93 18.10
CA ASP A 155 -5.05 -6.68 19.22
C ASP A 155 -6.47 -7.10 18.86
N LEU A 156 -6.70 -8.40 18.68
CA LEU A 156 -8.00 -8.94 18.28
C LEU A 156 -9.08 -8.85 19.38
N LYS A 157 -8.67 -8.51 20.61
CA LYS A 157 -9.60 -8.30 21.74
C LYS A 157 -10.02 -6.84 21.88
N ALA A 158 -9.31 -5.91 21.22
CA ALA A 158 -9.65 -4.49 21.22
C ALA A 158 -10.80 -4.17 20.26
N ASP A 159 -11.53 -3.09 20.54
CA ASP A 159 -12.47 -2.53 19.56
C ASP A 159 -11.70 -1.84 18.43
N ASN A 160 -11.70 -2.48 17.28
CA ASN A 160 -11.05 -1.99 16.05
C ASN A 160 -12.09 -1.56 15.00
N SER A 161 -13.33 -1.29 15.40
CA SER A 161 -14.46 -1.01 14.49
C SER A 161 -14.42 0.39 13.87
N ALA A 162 -13.68 1.34 14.47
CA ALA A 162 -13.58 2.70 13.95
C ALA A 162 -12.94 2.73 12.56
N ALA A 163 -13.68 3.30 11.59
CA ALA A 163 -13.23 3.45 10.21
C ALA A 163 -12.83 4.90 9.92
N PHE A 164 -11.91 5.07 8.98
CA PHE A 164 -11.55 6.38 8.44
C PHE A 164 -12.74 7.00 7.69
N ASP A 165 -13.06 8.25 8.02
CA ASP A 165 -14.08 9.06 7.37
C ASP A 165 -13.41 10.29 6.74
N PRO A 166 -13.33 10.42 5.41
CA PRO A 166 -12.66 11.54 4.77
C PRO A 166 -13.31 12.91 5.04
N ALA A 167 -14.55 12.92 5.52
CA ALA A 167 -15.27 14.16 5.89
C ALA A 167 -14.93 14.66 7.30
N LYS A 168 -14.28 13.85 8.13
CA LYS A 168 -13.89 14.23 9.49
C LYS A 168 -12.53 14.90 9.53
N PRO A 169 -12.37 15.97 10.33
CA PRO A 169 -11.06 16.50 10.65
C PRO A 169 -10.35 15.54 11.62
N TYR A 170 -9.11 15.18 11.29
CA TYR A 170 -8.21 14.43 12.16
C TYR A 170 -6.97 15.26 12.43
N ALA A 171 -6.39 15.13 13.61
CA ALA A 171 -5.06 15.65 13.91
C ALA A 171 -3.99 14.95 13.04
N ASP A 172 -2.79 15.50 13.00
CA ASP A 172 -1.68 14.90 12.28
C ASP A 172 -1.23 13.56 12.88
N CYS A 173 -0.42 12.85 12.13
CA CYS A 173 0.03 11.50 12.45
C CYS A 173 0.90 11.38 13.71
N THR A 174 1.40 12.49 14.26
CA THR A 174 2.20 12.51 15.51
C THR A 174 1.35 12.71 16.75
N ALA A 175 0.08 13.12 16.59
CA ALA A 175 -0.85 13.39 17.69
C ALA A 175 -1.19 12.13 18.49
N ASN A 176 -1.92 12.30 19.59
CA ASN A 176 -2.45 11.19 20.38
C ASN A 176 -3.34 10.30 19.51
N VAL A 177 -3.28 8.97 19.74
CA VAL A 177 -4.02 7.96 18.96
C VAL A 177 -5.52 8.24 18.83
N ASN A 178 -6.14 8.82 19.86
CA ASN A 178 -7.58 9.15 19.87
C ASN A 178 -7.94 10.37 18.99
N LEU A 179 -6.95 11.15 18.55
CA LEU A 179 -7.12 12.35 17.73
C LEU A 179 -6.72 12.12 16.28
N ARG A 180 -5.93 11.09 16.01
CA ARG A 180 -5.51 10.70 14.65
C ARG A 180 -6.64 9.98 13.91
N ALA A 181 -6.48 9.87 12.58
CA ALA A 181 -7.30 8.97 11.78
C ALA A 181 -7.19 7.53 12.34
N PRO A 182 -8.32 6.83 12.53
CA PRO A 182 -8.30 5.50 13.12
C PRO A 182 -7.60 4.50 12.19
N GLU A 183 -6.78 3.64 12.78
CA GLU A 183 -6.03 2.60 12.06
C GLU A 183 -6.46 1.20 12.47
N GLY A 184 -7.24 1.05 13.55
CA GLY A 184 -7.63 -0.26 14.10
C GLY A 184 -6.39 -1.13 14.35
N SER A 185 -5.37 -0.56 15.01
CA SER A 185 -4.11 -1.21 15.34
C SER A 185 -3.63 -0.79 16.74
N VAL A 186 -2.64 -1.49 17.27
CA VAL A 186 -1.98 -1.06 18.51
C VAL A 186 -1.30 0.30 18.30
N ASP A 187 -1.24 1.12 19.36
CA ASP A 187 -0.64 2.44 19.26
C ASP A 187 0.90 2.36 19.16
N MET A 188 1.43 2.59 17.99
CA MET A 188 2.87 2.62 17.69
C MET A 188 3.52 4.00 17.99
N GLY A 189 2.73 5.01 18.46
CA GLY A 189 3.22 6.36 18.78
C GLY A 189 3.05 7.37 17.66
N THR A 190 3.01 6.93 16.41
CA THR A 190 2.57 7.70 15.23
C THR A 190 1.61 6.88 14.41
N GLY A 191 0.87 7.52 13.51
CA GLY A 191 0.17 6.82 12.43
C GLY A 191 1.16 6.23 11.42
N TYR A 192 0.65 5.37 10.55
CA TYR A 192 1.31 4.88 9.36
C TYR A 192 1.64 6.03 8.40
N ASP A 193 2.71 5.92 7.61
CA ASP A 193 3.16 6.92 6.63
C ASP A 193 3.49 8.30 7.23
N CYS A 194 3.75 8.39 8.52
CA CYS A 194 4.05 9.62 9.21
C CYS A 194 5.48 10.11 8.89
N SER A 195 5.60 11.16 8.09
CA SER A 195 6.89 11.79 7.80
C SER A 195 7.32 12.70 8.94
N ASP A 196 7.81 12.09 10.01
CA ASP A 196 8.30 12.76 11.21
C ASP A 196 9.37 11.89 11.91
N VAL A 197 10.31 12.52 12.62
CA VAL A 197 11.34 11.81 13.39
C VAL A 197 10.75 10.92 14.49
N LYS A 198 9.54 11.21 14.96
CA LYS A 198 8.80 10.37 15.91
C LYS A 198 8.41 9.02 15.30
N ALA A 199 8.34 8.91 13.95
CA ALA A 199 8.09 7.65 13.25
C ALA A 199 9.33 6.74 13.16
N HIS A 200 10.53 7.28 13.41
CA HIS A 200 11.74 6.47 13.41
C HIS A 200 11.61 5.33 14.43
N THR A 201 12.01 4.12 14.04
CA THR A 201 11.85 2.92 14.88
C THR A 201 12.41 3.11 16.28
N ALA A 202 13.56 3.78 16.40
CA ALA A 202 14.24 4.09 17.68
C ALA A 202 13.89 5.46 18.27
N ALA A 203 12.81 6.14 17.81
CA ALA A 203 12.42 7.46 18.33
C ALA A 203 12.32 7.48 19.86
N LYS A 204 12.78 8.54 20.49
CA LYS A 204 12.76 8.68 21.96
C LYS A 204 11.46 9.31 22.49
N GLN A 205 10.71 9.98 21.62
CA GLN A 205 9.50 10.76 21.94
C GLN A 205 8.23 9.89 21.98
N ILE A 206 8.36 8.63 22.32
CA ILE A 206 7.24 7.67 22.43
C ILE A 206 7.18 7.07 23.84
N SER A 207 6.00 6.61 24.24
CA SER A 207 5.81 5.96 25.54
C SER A 207 6.48 4.59 25.60
N SER A 208 6.70 4.07 26.81
CA SER A 208 7.23 2.71 27.00
C SER A 208 6.33 1.63 26.39
N ASN A 209 4.99 1.85 26.36
CA ASN A 209 4.07 0.91 25.72
C ASN A 209 4.21 0.90 24.20
N GLN A 210 4.29 2.09 23.58
CA GLN A 210 4.52 2.23 22.14
C GLN A 210 5.88 1.64 21.75
N ARG A 211 6.91 1.81 22.57
CA ARG A 211 8.22 1.17 22.40
C ARG A 211 8.11 -0.35 22.39
N ARG A 212 7.42 -0.94 23.38
CA ARG A 212 7.23 -2.40 23.44
C ARG A 212 6.54 -2.97 22.19
N TRP A 213 5.57 -2.25 21.63
CA TRP A 213 4.91 -2.69 20.40
C TRP A 213 5.84 -2.65 19.18
N ARG A 214 6.63 -1.57 19.02
CA ARG A 214 7.65 -1.49 17.94
C ARG A 214 8.70 -2.58 18.09
N ASP A 215 9.24 -2.77 19.29
CA ASP A 215 10.26 -3.78 19.56
C ASP A 215 9.72 -5.19 19.29
N LYS A 216 8.47 -5.48 19.68
CA LYS A 216 7.81 -6.75 19.35
C LYS A 216 7.72 -6.96 17.85
N LEU A 217 7.26 -5.98 17.09
CA LEU A 217 7.12 -6.06 15.65
C LEU A 217 8.48 -6.29 14.97
N VAL A 218 9.48 -5.47 15.32
CA VAL A 218 10.84 -5.61 14.78
C VAL A 218 11.42 -6.98 15.09
N LEU A 219 11.28 -7.47 16.32
CA LEU A 219 11.80 -8.79 16.71
C LEU A 219 11.15 -9.93 15.93
N LEU A 220 9.83 -9.92 15.79
CA LEU A 220 9.09 -10.95 15.05
C LEU A 220 9.48 -11.00 13.57
N MET A 221 9.58 -9.83 12.94
CA MET A 221 9.98 -9.71 11.54
C MET A 221 11.45 -10.09 11.33
N ALA A 222 12.35 -9.63 12.22
CA ALA A 222 13.79 -9.95 12.13
C ALA A 222 14.08 -11.45 12.27
N ARG A 223 13.34 -12.17 13.13
CA ARG A 223 13.44 -13.65 13.26
C ARG A 223 13.11 -14.39 11.95
N ARG A 224 12.40 -13.77 11.02
CA ARG A 224 12.06 -14.30 9.69
C ARG A 224 12.92 -13.70 8.58
N GLY A 225 14.00 -12.98 8.95
CA GLY A 225 14.96 -12.43 7.99
C GLY A 225 14.59 -11.08 7.40
N PHE A 226 13.49 -10.46 7.82
CA PHE A 226 13.15 -9.13 7.39
C PHE A 226 14.04 -8.07 8.07
N VAL A 227 14.36 -7.03 7.33
CA VAL A 227 15.12 -5.87 7.82
C VAL A 227 14.21 -4.65 7.86
N ASN A 228 14.14 -4.00 9.02
CA ASN A 228 13.37 -2.78 9.21
C ASN A 228 14.12 -1.56 8.64
N TYR A 229 13.40 -0.64 8.02
CA TYR A 229 13.92 0.68 7.66
C TYR A 229 13.87 1.61 8.88
N SER A 230 15.01 2.07 9.36
CA SER A 230 15.14 2.75 10.64
C SER A 230 14.32 4.05 10.79
N LYS A 231 13.93 4.69 9.69
CA LYS A 231 13.09 5.91 9.69
C LYS A 231 11.59 5.63 9.74
N GLU A 232 11.17 4.37 9.58
CA GLU A 232 9.78 3.96 9.45
C GLU A 232 9.54 2.68 10.26
N TRP A 233 8.82 2.78 11.39
CA TRP A 233 8.58 1.62 12.26
C TRP A 233 7.77 0.51 11.56
N TRP A 234 7.03 0.83 10.50
CA TRP A 234 6.15 -0.09 9.76
C TRP A 234 6.83 -0.80 8.60
N HIS A 235 7.95 -0.24 8.06
CA HIS A 235 8.56 -0.70 6.80
C HIS A 235 9.59 -1.80 7.01
N PHE A 236 9.39 -2.92 6.29
CA PHE A 236 10.27 -4.08 6.32
C PHE A 236 10.56 -4.60 4.92
N SER A 237 11.80 -4.99 4.66
CA SER A 237 12.22 -5.60 3.40
C SER A 237 12.84 -6.96 3.65
N LEU A 238 12.61 -7.92 2.75
CA LEU A 238 13.29 -9.22 2.76
C LEU A 238 14.47 -9.17 1.81
N PRO A 239 15.73 -9.17 2.32
CA PRO A 239 16.93 -9.14 1.48
C PRO A 239 17.05 -10.40 0.60
N GLY A 240 17.69 -10.24 -0.56
CA GLY A 240 18.04 -11.37 -1.43
C GLY A 240 16.96 -11.82 -2.41
N ILE A 241 15.69 -11.43 -2.22
CA ILE A 241 14.59 -11.77 -3.13
C ILE A 241 14.04 -10.58 -3.93
N GLY A 242 14.55 -9.40 -3.70
CA GLY A 242 14.27 -8.21 -4.52
C GLY A 242 14.71 -8.46 -5.97
N GLY A 243 15.04 -7.46 -6.68
CA GLY A 243 15.49 -7.54 -8.07
C GLY A 243 14.92 -6.39 -8.87
N GLN A 244 14.37 -6.68 -10.06
CA GLN A 244 13.76 -5.65 -10.87
C GLN A 244 12.46 -5.12 -10.24
N ALA A 245 12.18 -3.84 -10.47
CA ALA A 245 10.87 -3.24 -10.20
C ALA A 245 9.85 -3.72 -11.26
N TYR A 246 8.63 -3.94 -10.80
CA TYR A 246 7.50 -4.34 -11.64
C TYR A 246 6.50 -3.20 -11.77
N ASP A 247 5.65 -3.26 -12.80
CA ASP A 247 4.59 -2.27 -13.06
C ASP A 247 3.29 -2.89 -13.55
N PHE A 248 2.88 -4.03 -12.98
CA PHE A 248 1.56 -4.59 -13.25
C PHE A 248 0.51 -3.99 -12.31
N PRO A 249 -0.74 -3.81 -12.75
CA PRO A 249 -1.80 -3.28 -11.90
C PRO A 249 -2.22 -4.32 -10.86
N ILE A 250 -2.55 -3.85 -9.66
CA ILE A 250 -3.19 -4.66 -8.62
C ILE A 250 -4.69 -4.70 -8.94
N THR A 251 -5.23 -5.88 -9.19
CA THR A 251 -6.64 -6.09 -9.50
C THR A 251 -7.28 -6.98 -8.44
N ARG A 252 -8.62 -6.94 -8.37
CA ARG A 252 -9.33 -7.89 -7.51
C ARG A 252 -9.09 -9.31 -8.04
N ARG A 253 -8.86 -10.22 -7.13
CA ARG A 253 -8.90 -11.64 -7.45
C ARG A 253 -10.34 -12.04 -7.81
N ASN A 254 -10.52 -12.74 -8.92
CA ASN A 254 -11.78 -13.39 -9.30
C ASN A 254 -11.98 -14.69 -8.51
#